data_cee238d57d10518a326789141c3e4119
#
_entry.id   cee238d57d10518a326789141c3e4119
#
_cell.length_a   1.000
_cell.length_b   1.000
_cell.length_c   1.000
_cell.angle_alpha   90.00
_cell.angle_beta   90.00
_cell.angle_gamma   90.00
#
_symmetry.space_group_name_H-M   'P 1'
#
loop_
_entity.id
_entity.type
_entity.pdbx_description
1 polymer ?
#
loop_
_entity_poly.entity_id
_entity_poly.type
_entity_poly.pdbx_seq_one_letter_code
_entity_poly.pdbx_strand_id
1 'polypeptide(L)'
;SSAANIPVNMELCKRLDLHEDTYSVSIPLGATINMAGAAITITVLTLAAVHTLGIQVDIATAVLLSVVAAVSACGASGVAGGSLLLIPLACSLFGISDDVAMQVVAVGFIVGVVQDSAETALNSSTDVLFTAASETAETQTAETQTATSSVAKSTV
;
A
#
# COMPACT_ATOMS: atom_id res chain seq x y z
N SER A 1 6.38 6.24 9.11
CA SER A 1 5.96 4.88 9.52
C SER A 1 4.44 4.76 9.52
N SER A 2 3.86 3.86 8.70
CA SER A 2 2.41 3.59 8.66
C SER A 2 1.87 3.15 10.03
N ALA A 3 2.63 2.34 10.75
CA ALA A 3 2.25 1.91 12.11
C ALA A 3 2.11 3.08 13.09
N ALA A 4 2.95 4.10 12.99
CA ALA A 4 2.87 5.30 13.84
C ALA A 4 1.64 6.16 13.52
N ASN A 5 1.06 6.03 12.32
CA ASN A 5 -0.13 6.77 11.90
C ASN A 5 -1.46 6.10 12.31
N ILE A 6 -1.44 4.87 12.83
CA ILE A 6 -2.66 4.18 13.27
C ILE A 6 -3.58 5.06 14.12
N PRO A 7 -3.11 5.68 15.24
CA PRO A 7 -3.99 6.49 16.07
C PRO A 7 -4.51 7.74 15.35
N VAL A 8 -3.72 8.32 14.44
CA VAL A 8 -4.14 9.49 13.64
C VAL A 8 -5.23 9.09 12.64
N ASN A 9 -5.06 7.96 11.96
CA ASN A 9 -6.06 7.45 11.02
C ASN A 9 -7.36 7.03 11.73
N MET A 10 -7.28 6.42 12.90
CA MET A 10 -8.47 6.09 13.70
C MET A 10 -9.23 7.35 14.11
N GLU A 11 -8.55 8.40 14.57
CA GLU A 11 -9.18 9.67 14.88
C GLU A 11 -9.80 10.33 13.63
N LEU A 12 -9.17 10.21 12.47
CA LEU A 12 -9.75 10.69 11.22
C LEU A 12 -11.01 9.91 10.83
N CYS A 13 -11.01 8.58 10.94
CA CYS A 13 -12.18 7.75 10.68
C CYS A 13 -13.36 8.15 11.60
N LYS A 14 -13.08 8.41 12.87
CA LYS A 14 -14.07 8.89 13.82
C LYS A 14 -14.64 10.26 13.41
N ARG A 15 -13.82 11.18 12.91
CA ARG A 15 -14.27 12.50 12.40
C ARG A 15 -15.08 12.38 11.10
N LEU A 16 -14.86 11.33 10.33
CA LEU A 16 -15.64 11.00 9.14
C LEU A 16 -16.93 10.24 9.45
N ASP A 17 -17.23 10.05 10.74
CA ASP A 17 -18.42 9.35 11.22
C ASP A 17 -18.51 7.89 10.73
N LEU A 18 -17.35 7.23 10.58
CA LEU A 18 -17.27 5.82 10.24
C LEU A 18 -17.49 4.94 11.46
N HIS A 19 -17.98 3.71 11.25
CA HIS A 19 -18.25 2.76 12.33
C HIS A 19 -16.98 2.31 13.05
N GLU A 20 -16.99 2.40 14.40
CA GLU A 20 -15.85 2.03 15.23
C GLU A 20 -15.44 0.56 15.05
N ASP A 21 -16.42 -0.34 14.95
CA ASP A 21 -16.17 -1.76 14.73
C ASP A 21 -15.42 -2.03 13.41
N THR A 22 -15.62 -1.19 12.38
CA THR A 22 -14.96 -1.29 11.10
C THR A 22 -13.53 -0.75 11.18
N TYR A 23 -13.37 0.53 11.57
CA TYR A 23 -12.04 1.16 11.50
C TYR A 23 -11.08 0.66 12.59
N SER A 24 -11.56 0.15 13.72
CA SER A 24 -10.70 -0.43 14.76
C SER A 24 -9.97 -1.70 14.30
N VAL A 25 -10.49 -2.37 13.28
CA VAL A 25 -9.87 -3.54 12.65
C VAL A 25 -9.15 -3.16 11.36
N SER A 26 -9.82 -2.40 10.47
CA SER A 26 -9.29 -2.11 9.13
C SER A 26 -8.04 -1.23 9.16
N ILE A 27 -7.98 -0.22 10.04
CA ILE A 27 -6.83 0.69 10.10
C ILE A 27 -5.55 0.00 10.59
N PRO A 28 -5.55 -0.76 11.71
CA PRO A 28 -4.35 -1.52 12.11
C PRO A 28 -3.95 -2.60 11.10
N LEU A 29 -4.91 -3.26 10.47
CA LEU A 29 -4.66 -4.25 9.43
C LEU A 29 -4.05 -3.59 8.18
N GLY A 30 -4.64 -2.49 7.71
CA GLY A 30 -4.16 -1.71 6.57
C GLY A 30 -2.74 -1.18 6.79
N ALA A 31 -2.43 -0.65 7.97
CA ALA A 31 -1.08 -0.20 8.33
C ALA A 31 -0.01 -1.30 8.24
N THR A 32 -0.42 -2.56 8.08
CA THR A 32 0.47 -3.72 7.92
C THR A 32 0.50 -4.23 6.49
N ILE A 33 -0.64 -4.30 5.80
CA ILE A 33 -0.75 -4.96 4.49
C ILE A 33 -1.01 -3.99 3.32
N ASN A 34 -1.59 -2.82 3.57
CA ASN A 34 -1.85 -1.83 2.52
C ASN A 34 -0.66 -0.91 2.33
N MET A 35 0.32 -1.36 1.57
CA MET A 35 1.63 -0.73 1.39
C MET A 35 1.83 -0.23 -0.05
N ALA A 36 0.86 0.52 -0.57
CA ALA A 36 0.92 1.05 -1.93
C ALA A 36 2.14 1.96 -2.15
N GLY A 37 2.45 2.82 -1.20
CA GLY A 37 3.64 3.68 -1.25
C GLY A 37 4.94 2.88 -1.22
N ALA A 38 5.01 1.81 -0.40
CA ALA A 38 6.16 0.92 -0.36
C ALA A 38 6.38 0.20 -1.71
N ALA A 39 5.31 -0.29 -2.35
CA ALA A 39 5.39 -0.91 -3.66
C ALA A 39 5.93 0.08 -4.73
N ILE A 40 5.51 1.34 -4.68
CA ILE A 40 6.01 2.41 -5.55
C ILE A 40 7.50 2.66 -5.26
N THR A 41 7.92 2.77 -4.01
CA THR A 41 9.32 2.97 -3.62
C THR A 41 10.21 1.85 -4.16
N ILE A 42 9.84 0.59 -3.94
CA ILE A 42 10.57 -0.58 -4.43
C ILE A 42 10.70 -0.52 -5.95
N THR A 43 9.59 -0.28 -6.65
CA THR A 43 9.56 -0.24 -8.11
C THR A 43 10.41 0.89 -8.69
N VAL A 44 10.24 2.11 -8.17
CA VAL A 44 10.94 3.30 -8.68
C VAL A 44 12.44 3.21 -8.46
N LEU A 45 12.90 2.84 -7.27
CA LEU A 45 14.33 2.74 -6.97
C LEU A 45 14.98 1.58 -7.74
N THR A 46 14.29 0.46 -7.90
CA THR A 46 14.78 -0.65 -8.73
C THR A 46 14.90 -0.24 -10.19
N LEU A 47 13.88 0.40 -10.78
CA LEU A 47 13.93 0.86 -12.16
C LEU A 47 14.96 1.98 -12.38
N ALA A 48 15.19 2.83 -11.39
CA ALA A 48 16.28 3.81 -11.45
C ALA A 48 17.65 3.14 -11.53
N ALA A 49 17.88 2.08 -10.75
CA ALA A 49 19.09 1.28 -10.83
C ALA A 49 19.24 0.60 -12.21
N VAL A 50 18.18 -0.07 -12.67
CA VAL A 50 18.13 -0.73 -13.98
C VAL A 50 18.46 0.25 -15.10
N HIS A 51 17.86 1.44 -15.09
CA HIS A 51 18.13 2.49 -16.07
C HIS A 51 19.58 2.98 -16.00
N THR A 52 20.10 3.22 -14.80
CA THR A 52 21.48 3.69 -14.58
C THR A 52 22.50 2.67 -15.07
N LEU A 53 22.21 1.39 -14.95
CA LEU A 53 23.06 0.30 -15.42
C LEU A 53 22.88 -0.01 -16.92
N GLY A 54 21.99 0.68 -17.63
CA GLY A 54 21.72 0.45 -19.04
C GLY A 54 21.04 -0.89 -19.37
N ILE A 55 20.39 -1.50 -18.37
CA ILE A 55 19.67 -2.77 -18.54
C ILE A 55 18.36 -2.51 -19.26
N GLN A 56 18.10 -3.30 -20.32
CA GLN A 56 16.83 -3.20 -21.06
C GLN A 56 15.71 -3.90 -20.30
N VAL A 57 14.57 -3.24 -20.19
CA VAL A 57 13.38 -3.77 -19.50
C VAL A 57 12.34 -4.15 -20.54
N ASP A 58 11.96 -5.41 -20.58
CA ASP A 58 10.80 -5.88 -21.34
C ASP A 58 9.51 -5.75 -20.49
N ILE A 59 8.35 -5.75 -21.15
CA ILE A 59 7.06 -5.56 -20.50
C ILE A 59 6.76 -6.68 -19.49
N ALA A 60 7.14 -7.91 -19.80
CA ALA A 60 6.87 -9.05 -18.91
C ALA A 60 7.64 -8.90 -17.58
N THR A 61 8.90 -8.53 -17.65
CA THR A 61 9.73 -8.28 -16.46
C THR A 61 9.24 -7.06 -15.68
N ALA A 62 8.76 -6.01 -16.35
CA ALA A 62 8.15 -4.85 -15.68
C ALA A 62 6.88 -5.20 -14.92
N VAL A 63 6.00 -6.03 -15.50
CA VAL A 63 4.81 -6.54 -14.84
C VAL A 63 5.19 -7.43 -13.66
N LEU A 64 6.16 -8.34 -13.84
CA LEU A 64 6.66 -9.20 -12.77
C LEU A 64 7.21 -8.36 -11.59
N LEU A 65 8.00 -7.32 -11.88
CA LEU A 65 8.49 -6.39 -10.86
C LEU A 65 7.32 -5.77 -10.07
N SER A 66 6.27 -5.32 -10.77
CA SER A 66 5.11 -4.69 -10.13
C SER A 66 4.39 -5.66 -9.19
N VAL A 67 4.21 -6.92 -9.61
CA VAL A 67 3.60 -7.97 -8.79
C VAL A 67 4.48 -8.30 -7.58
N VAL A 68 5.77 -8.51 -7.79
CA VAL A 68 6.72 -8.80 -6.70
C VAL A 68 6.80 -7.64 -5.72
N ALA A 69 6.87 -6.39 -6.21
CA ALA A 69 6.87 -5.21 -5.34
C ALA A 69 5.59 -5.11 -4.50
N ALA A 70 4.42 -5.33 -5.10
CA ALA A 70 3.14 -5.27 -4.39
C ALA A 70 3.02 -6.35 -3.32
N VAL A 71 3.39 -7.60 -3.63
CA VAL A 71 3.31 -8.72 -2.69
C VAL A 71 4.35 -8.57 -1.57
N SER A 72 5.60 -8.22 -1.90
CA SER A 72 6.65 -8.06 -0.90
C SER A 72 6.43 -6.84 -0.01
N ALA A 73 5.83 -5.76 -0.53
CA ALA A 73 5.48 -4.58 0.24
C ALA A 73 4.57 -4.92 1.44
N CYS A 74 3.64 -5.87 1.29
CA CYS A 74 2.81 -6.35 2.40
C CYS A 74 3.65 -6.94 3.56
N GLY A 75 4.90 -7.36 3.30
CA GLY A 75 5.84 -7.84 4.30
C GLY A 75 6.70 -6.75 4.96
N ALA A 76 6.61 -5.50 4.51
CA ALA A 76 7.40 -4.40 5.07
C ALA A 76 6.96 -3.96 6.46
N SER A 77 5.82 -4.43 6.94
CA SER A 77 5.30 -4.27 8.32
C SER A 77 5.12 -2.82 8.79
N GLY A 78 4.98 -1.85 7.89
CA GLY A 78 4.71 -0.45 8.22
C GLY A 78 5.77 0.27 9.06
N VAL A 79 7.00 -0.27 9.12
CA VAL A 79 8.14 0.35 9.81
C VAL A 79 8.92 1.27 8.87
N ALA A 80 9.52 2.33 9.44
CA ALA A 80 10.32 3.26 8.66
C ALA A 80 11.48 2.56 7.93
N GLY A 81 11.62 2.81 6.62
CA GLY A 81 12.67 2.22 5.78
C GLY A 81 12.49 0.74 5.45
N GLY A 82 11.37 0.12 5.87
CA GLY A 82 11.11 -1.31 5.61
C GLY A 82 11.08 -1.66 4.11
N SER A 83 10.52 -0.79 3.29
CA SER A 83 10.47 -0.95 1.82
C SER A 83 11.86 -1.00 1.18
N LEU A 84 12.83 -0.23 1.71
CA LEU A 84 14.19 -0.18 1.17
C LEU A 84 14.92 -1.54 1.27
N LEU A 85 14.61 -2.31 2.31
CA LEU A 85 15.20 -3.63 2.51
C LEU A 85 14.69 -4.68 1.50
N LEU A 86 13.64 -4.37 0.76
CA LEU A 86 13.08 -5.24 -0.29
C LEU A 86 13.64 -4.93 -1.69
N ILE A 87 14.42 -3.85 -1.83
CA ILE A 87 15.06 -3.47 -3.11
C ILE A 87 15.99 -4.57 -3.64
N PRO A 88 16.85 -5.23 -2.84
CA PRO A 88 17.69 -6.32 -3.36
C PRO A 88 16.89 -7.46 -3.98
N LEU A 89 15.76 -7.84 -3.39
CA LEU A 89 14.86 -8.83 -3.97
C LEU A 89 14.33 -8.38 -5.35
N ALA A 90 13.92 -7.12 -5.49
CA ALA A 90 13.46 -6.58 -6.77
C ALA A 90 14.59 -6.45 -7.80
N CYS A 91 15.78 -6.04 -7.38
CA CYS A 91 16.98 -5.94 -8.20
C CYS A 91 17.42 -7.32 -8.77
N SER A 92 17.22 -8.39 -8.01
CA SER A 92 17.57 -9.75 -8.46
C SER A 92 16.82 -10.19 -9.72
N LEU A 93 15.61 -9.66 -9.96
CA LEU A 93 14.83 -9.92 -11.19
C LEU A 93 15.56 -9.45 -12.46
N PHE A 94 16.46 -8.51 -12.33
CA PHE A 94 17.26 -7.93 -13.43
C PHE A 94 18.70 -8.40 -13.42
N GLY A 95 19.05 -9.39 -12.60
CA GLY A 95 20.41 -9.91 -12.47
C GLY A 95 21.39 -8.90 -11.84
N ILE A 96 20.88 -7.89 -11.13
CA ILE A 96 21.72 -6.92 -10.42
C ILE A 96 22.27 -7.60 -9.16
N SER A 97 23.59 -7.50 -8.97
CA SER A 97 24.27 -8.10 -7.81
C SER A 97 23.87 -7.43 -6.50
N ASP A 98 23.94 -8.17 -5.41
CA ASP A 98 23.60 -7.67 -4.08
C ASP A 98 24.42 -6.44 -3.67
N ASP A 99 25.70 -6.39 -4.04
CA ASP A 99 26.57 -5.24 -3.75
C ASP A 99 26.05 -3.94 -4.39
N VAL A 100 25.57 -4.04 -5.63
CA VAL A 100 24.99 -2.90 -6.34
C VAL A 100 23.60 -2.57 -5.77
N ALA A 101 22.79 -3.58 -5.49
CA ALA A 101 21.47 -3.39 -4.88
C ALA A 101 21.57 -2.69 -3.52
N MET A 102 22.59 -3.03 -2.70
CA MET A 102 22.85 -2.36 -1.45
C MET A 102 23.28 -0.89 -1.61
N GLN A 103 23.89 -0.51 -2.70
CA GLN A 103 24.15 0.90 -3.03
C GLN A 103 22.82 1.64 -3.32
N VAL A 104 21.88 0.99 -3.99
CA VAL A 104 20.53 1.57 -4.22
C VAL A 104 19.80 1.75 -2.89
N VAL A 105 19.90 0.78 -1.99
CA VAL A 105 19.37 0.90 -0.61
C VAL A 105 19.98 2.10 0.10
N ALA A 106 21.31 2.28 0.01
CA ALA A 106 22.00 3.43 0.61
C ALA A 106 21.51 4.76 0.05
N VAL A 107 21.28 4.86 -1.27
CA VAL A 107 20.68 6.05 -1.90
C VAL A 107 19.27 6.27 -1.36
N GLY A 108 18.46 5.21 -1.22
CA GLY A 108 17.14 5.28 -0.60
C GLY A 108 17.18 5.88 0.81
N PHE A 109 18.13 5.49 1.64
CA PHE A 109 18.30 6.08 2.97
C PHE A 109 18.73 7.55 2.93
N ILE A 110 19.54 7.97 1.95
CA ILE A 110 19.94 9.39 1.79
C ILE A 110 18.72 10.27 1.49
N VAL A 111 17.82 9.82 0.62
CA VAL A 111 16.59 10.55 0.28
C VAL A 111 15.43 10.22 1.24
N GLY A 112 15.68 9.38 2.23
CA GLY A 112 14.70 8.72 3.08
C GLY A 112 13.70 9.63 3.77
N VAL A 113 14.11 10.84 4.19
CA VAL A 113 13.16 11.77 4.85
C VAL A 113 12.00 12.14 3.94
N VAL A 114 12.26 12.44 2.67
CA VAL A 114 11.23 12.80 1.69
C VAL A 114 10.50 11.56 1.20
N GLN A 115 11.25 10.50 0.89
CA GLN A 115 10.72 9.25 0.37
C GLN A 115 9.78 8.58 1.39
N ASP A 116 10.20 8.39 2.64
CA ASP A 116 9.41 7.74 3.69
C ASP A 116 8.15 8.56 4.06
N SER A 117 8.25 9.89 4.00
CA SER A 117 7.10 10.77 4.21
C SER A 117 6.04 10.60 3.13
N ALA A 118 6.45 10.56 1.85
CA ALA A 118 5.56 10.34 0.72
C ALA A 118 4.96 8.92 0.72
N GLU A 119 5.80 7.92 0.98
CA GLU A 119 5.40 6.52 1.13
C GLU A 119 4.34 6.35 2.22
N THR A 120 4.61 6.89 3.41
CA THR A 120 3.69 6.82 4.54
C THR A 120 2.38 7.57 4.26
N ALA A 121 2.44 8.71 3.59
CA ALA A 121 1.24 9.45 3.20
C ALA A 121 0.33 8.64 2.28
N LEU A 122 0.90 7.94 1.29
CA LEU A 122 0.15 7.06 0.38
C LEU A 122 -0.44 5.85 1.12
N ASN A 123 0.35 5.17 1.93
CA ASN A 123 -0.12 4.02 2.71
C ASN A 123 -1.28 4.43 3.62
N SER A 124 -1.09 5.48 4.43
CA SER A 124 -2.09 5.94 5.40
C SER A 124 -3.37 6.47 4.77
N SER A 125 -3.27 7.26 3.70
CA SER A 125 -4.45 7.82 3.04
C SER A 125 -5.31 6.75 2.38
N THR A 126 -4.68 5.73 1.80
CA THR A 126 -5.42 4.61 1.20
C THR A 126 -6.06 3.70 2.23
N ASP A 127 -5.50 3.55 3.44
CA ASP A 127 -6.16 2.84 4.55
C ASP A 127 -7.52 3.46 4.90
N VAL A 128 -7.55 4.77 5.11
CA VAL A 128 -8.79 5.50 5.42
C VAL A 128 -9.76 5.46 4.25
N LEU A 129 -9.26 5.64 3.02
CA LEU A 129 -10.09 5.60 1.81
C LEU A 129 -10.78 4.24 1.64
N PHE A 130 -10.06 3.14 1.77
CA PHE A 130 -10.63 1.80 1.64
C PHE A 130 -11.61 1.47 2.78
N THR A 131 -11.32 1.92 4.01
CA THR A 131 -12.25 1.78 5.13
C THR A 131 -13.58 2.49 4.84
N ALA A 132 -13.53 3.74 4.41
CA ALA A 132 -14.71 4.52 4.05
C ALA A 132 -15.47 3.93 2.86
N ALA A 133 -14.75 3.45 1.84
CA ALA A 133 -15.36 2.84 0.66
C ALA A 133 -16.08 1.52 0.98
N SER A 134 -15.50 0.68 1.85
CA SER A 134 -16.14 -0.59 2.27
C SER A 134 -17.44 -0.33 3.02
N GLU A 135 -17.45 0.63 3.94
CA GLU A 135 -18.64 0.98 4.71
C GLU A 135 -19.76 1.56 3.84
N THR A 136 -19.39 2.43 2.89
CA THR A 136 -20.35 2.97 1.90
C THR A 136 -20.96 1.85 1.06
N ALA A 137 -20.18 0.88 0.63
CA ALA A 137 -20.66 -0.26 -0.17
C ALA A 137 -21.62 -1.17 0.65
N GLU A 138 -21.33 -1.40 1.93
CA GLU A 138 -22.19 -2.16 2.82
C GLU A 138 -23.54 -1.47 3.04
N THR A 139 -23.53 -0.17 3.28
CA THR A 139 -24.75 0.64 3.46
C THR A 139 -25.63 0.59 2.21
N GLN A 140 -25.06 0.80 1.03
CA GLN A 140 -25.80 0.73 -0.23
C GLN A 140 -26.40 -0.65 -0.49
N THR A 141 -25.65 -1.71 -0.13
CA THR A 141 -26.14 -3.09 -0.28
C THR A 141 -27.32 -3.36 0.64
N ALA A 142 -27.26 -2.93 1.90
CA ALA A 142 -28.34 -3.08 2.86
C ALA A 142 -29.61 -2.33 2.45
N GLU A 143 -29.47 -1.09 1.99
CA GLU A 143 -30.58 -0.29 1.46
C GLU A 143 -31.26 -0.94 0.26
N THR A 144 -30.47 -1.46 -0.68
CA THR A 144 -30.96 -2.15 -1.88
C THR A 144 -31.75 -3.41 -1.50
N GLN A 145 -31.25 -4.22 -0.57
CA GLN A 145 -31.93 -5.42 -0.08
C GLN A 145 -33.24 -5.07 0.62
N THR A 146 -33.25 -4.02 1.42
CA THR A 146 -34.45 -3.55 2.13
C THR A 146 -35.52 -3.08 1.13
N ALA A 147 -35.13 -2.29 0.14
CA ALA A 147 -36.05 -1.84 -0.91
C ALA A 147 -36.65 -3.01 -1.72
N THR A 148 -35.82 -3.99 -2.11
CA THR A 148 -36.26 -5.17 -2.86
C THR A 148 -37.24 -6.01 -2.02
N SER A 149 -36.97 -6.19 -0.73
CA SER A 149 -37.83 -6.98 0.16
C SER A 149 -39.18 -6.30 0.42
N SER A 150 -39.21 -4.96 0.47
CA SER A 150 -40.45 -4.19 0.64
C SER A 150 -41.36 -4.27 -0.59
N VAL A 151 -40.78 -4.20 -1.78
CA VAL A 151 -41.53 -4.36 -3.06
C VAL A 151 -42.12 -5.78 -3.19
N ALA A 152 -41.35 -6.80 -2.83
CA ALA A 152 -41.83 -8.18 -2.86
C ALA A 152 -43.02 -8.44 -1.92
N LYS A 153 -43.04 -7.77 -0.72
CA LYS A 153 -44.12 -7.85 0.25
C LYS A 153 -45.38 -7.07 -0.17
N SER A 154 -45.27 -6.06 -1.03
CA SER A 154 -46.38 -5.24 -1.49
C SER A 154 -47.10 -5.87 -2.70
N THR A 155 -46.52 -6.91 -3.30
CA THR A 155 -47.04 -7.57 -4.54
C THR A 155 -47.82 -8.87 -4.20
N VAL A 156 -47.90 -9.25 -2.95
CA VAL A 156 -48.68 -10.38 -2.39
C VAL A 156 -49.89 -9.85 -1.63
#